data_4b29f18f0b63569e58211221655472b8
#
_entry.id   4b29f18f0b63569e58211221655472b8
#
_cell.length_a   1.000
_cell.length_b   1.000
_cell.length_c   1.000
_cell.angle_alpha   90.00
_cell.angle_beta   90.00
_cell.angle_gamma   90.00
#
_symmetry.space_group_name_H-M   'P 1'
#
loop_
_entity.id
_entity.type
_entity.pdbx_description
1 polymer ?
#
loop_
_entity_poly.entity_id
_entity_poly.type
_entity_poly.pdbx_seq_one_letter_code
_entity_poly.pdbx_strand_id
1 'polypeptide(L)'
;MRRTTLIVVAVFAVLLIAVLLTNRGPVERGTERLELGGLDAEAARKIVVTSGEATLEVVREDGVWRLTDGHLADPETVDRALDALREIATSDVITDSAERHETYGVDDSGVRIEVDAGRRNVDLVVGEPASDGGTYVRPAGRDTVFRVSASLRHRFPTDAKQWLKLRLADVAPDEATRVEIDLAGAEPWAIEPEPAGEGWRLVDPSLLPESFRFDATAARSLARTAAALRATEIVEEAPAPSETGLEGEHDIVIVQGPDATTIVHLGTATEDNSVYARVEGRDALMLIPAYQARTLRKQPTDLRDLRPMALDPEQAVALEIDDGDRTLLFERGEDGAWSIPEDAPQPPEDMEIDLQGVDRLLVSVAGLRAAEVAEGIGPNEAGLDDPSPVVRVGLVDGGEAILAFGDTTTDGDDRNQVYVAGNADDLVYLAPEHQQSRFTRGWQLVERVQPPPGMTGGGNPFANLDPETLKNLPPEVRESLMKQMQQEAAKQRLLQQMQQQSEGRER
;
A
#
# COMPACT_ATOMS: atom_id res chain seq x y z
N MET A 1 -6.20 78.65 36.61
CA MET A 1 -6.40 77.18 36.38
C MET A 1 -6.77 76.49 37.68
N ARG A 2 -7.89 75.81 37.77
CA ARG A 2 -8.35 75.17 39.01
C ARG A 2 -7.41 73.98 39.30
N ARG A 3 -7.05 73.76 40.59
CA ARG A 3 -6.17 72.68 41.05
C ARG A 3 -6.61 71.27 40.52
N THR A 4 -7.89 71.10 40.31
CA THR A 4 -8.51 69.85 39.71
C THR A 4 -8.06 69.63 38.26
N THR A 5 -7.92 70.68 37.44
CA THR A 5 -7.47 70.60 36.05
C THR A 5 -6.00 70.15 35.94
N LEU A 6 -5.17 70.64 36.86
CA LEU A 6 -3.75 70.23 36.94
C LEU A 6 -3.60 68.77 37.35
N ILE A 7 -4.42 68.26 38.25
CA ILE A 7 -4.42 66.84 38.67
C ILE A 7 -4.88 65.93 37.52
N VAL A 8 -5.92 66.32 36.78
CA VAL A 8 -6.42 65.55 35.62
C VAL A 8 -5.37 65.48 34.48
N VAL A 9 -4.71 66.57 34.21
CA VAL A 9 -3.60 66.64 33.20
C VAL A 9 -2.41 65.79 33.65
N ALA A 10 -2.06 65.79 34.93
CA ALA A 10 -0.97 64.96 35.45
C ALA A 10 -1.31 63.48 35.40
N VAL A 11 -2.56 63.08 35.76
CA VAL A 11 -3.01 61.69 35.65
C VAL A 11 -3.08 61.23 34.18
N PHE A 12 -3.54 62.10 33.28
CA PHE A 12 -3.56 61.80 31.84
C PHE A 12 -2.14 61.63 31.27
N ALA A 13 -1.20 62.49 31.69
CA ALA A 13 0.20 62.38 31.29
C ALA A 13 0.85 61.06 31.78
N VAL A 14 0.57 60.67 33.03
CA VAL A 14 1.07 59.40 33.58
C VAL A 14 0.45 58.19 32.85
N LEU A 15 -0.84 58.23 32.57
CA LEU A 15 -1.50 57.17 31.78
C LEU A 15 -0.99 57.14 30.34
N LEU A 16 -0.74 58.29 29.72
CA LEU A 16 -0.16 58.35 28.37
C LEU A 16 1.26 57.79 28.35
N ILE A 17 2.08 58.11 29.36
CA ILE A 17 3.43 57.57 29.53
C ILE A 17 3.33 56.03 29.78
N ALA A 18 2.42 55.58 30.62
CA ALA A 18 2.19 54.16 30.85
C ALA A 18 1.76 53.45 29.57
N VAL A 19 0.85 54.01 28.77
CA VAL A 19 0.44 53.47 27.46
C VAL A 19 1.60 53.49 26.45
N LEU A 20 2.42 54.53 26.42
CA LEU A 20 3.60 54.60 25.56
C LEU A 20 4.71 53.65 25.98
N LEU A 21 4.83 53.32 27.25
CA LEU A 21 5.78 52.34 27.78
C LEU A 21 5.27 50.90 27.63
N THR A 22 3.94 50.70 27.67
CA THR A 22 3.31 49.37 27.45
C THR A 22 2.97 49.11 25.98
N ASN A 23 2.72 50.13 25.19
CA ASN A 23 2.56 50.07 23.75
C ASN A 23 3.94 50.02 23.09
N ARG A 24 4.73 49.00 23.36
CA ARG A 24 5.73 48.54 22.39
C ARG A 24 4.93 48.28 21.14
N GLY A 25 5.16 49.16 20.13
CA GLY A 25 4.45 49.09 18.84
C GLY A 25 4.35 47.67 18.32
N PRO A 26 3.45 47.41 17.36
CA PRO A 26 3.44 46.13 16.73
C PRO A 26 4.87 45.83 16.33
N VAL A 27 5.42 44.75 16.89
CA VAL A 27 6.67 44.21 16.39
C VAL A 27 6.43 44.13 14.89
N GLU A 28 7.08 44.99 14.10
CA GLU A 28 7.17 44.78 12.67
C GLU A 28 7.63 43.34 12.57
N ARG A 29 6.70 42.47 12.21
CA ARG A 29 7.04 41.09 11.89
C ARG A 29 7.96 41.22 10.71
N GLY A 30 9.25 41.37 11.01
CA GLY A 30 10.28 41.47 10.01
C GLY A 30 10.10 40.24 9.12
N THR A 31 10.04 40.46 7.84
CA THR A 31 10.10 39.39 6.82
C THR A 31 11.54 38.87 6.80
N GLU A 32 12.04 38.43 7.95
CA GLU A 32 13.27 37.67 8.02
C GLU A 32 12.93 36.28 7.53
N ARG A 33 13.32 35.97 6.32
CA ARG A 33 13.12 34.66 5.73
C ARG A 33 14.25 33.75 6.21
N LEU A 34 13.89 32.56 6.64
CA LEU A 34 14.84 31.47 6.79
C LEU A 34 15.36 31.11 5.37
N GLU A 35 16.52 31.66 5.02
CA GLU A 35 17.12 31.41 3.71
C GLU A 35 17.82 30.06 3.68
N LEU A 36 17.04 28.98 3.51
CA LEU A 36 17.54 27.64 3.15
C LEU A 36 17.51 27.43 1.63
N GLY A 37 16.91 28.35 0.89
CA GLY A 37 16.85 28.31 -0.57
C GLY A 37 18.23 28.32 -1.20
N GLY A 38 18.53 27.25 -1.96
CA GLY A 38 19.80 27.02 -2.64
C GLY A 38 20.72 26.04 -1.93
N LEU A 39 20.17 25.16 -1.05
CA LEU A 39 20.86 23.95 -0.65
C LEU A 39 21.09 23.11 -1.91
N ASP A 40 22.35 22.83 -2.21
CA ASP A 40 22.74 21.92 -3.29
C ASP A 40 22.80 20.51 -2.74
N ALA A 41 21.72 19.74 -2.99
CA ALA A 41 21.63 18.36 -2.52
C ALA A 41 22.72 17.47 -3.13
N GLU A 42 23.16 17.75 -4.37
CA GLU A 42 24.25 17.00 -5.02
C GLU A 42 25.60 17.27 -4.36
N ALA A 43 25.79 18.48 -3.79
CA ALA A 43 26.99 18.85 -3.04
C ALA A 43 26.96 18.37 -1.59
N ALA A 44 25.82 17.81 -1.10
CA ALA A 44 25.73 17.29 0.24
C ALA A 44 26.66 16.10 0.47
N ARG A 45 27.41 16.16 1.58
CA ARG A 45 28.43 15.15 1.93
C ARG A 45 28.18 14.50 3.27
N LYS A 46 27.43 15.17 4.15
CA LYS A 46 27.20 14.70 5.52
C LYS A 46 25.87 15.22 6.04
N ILE A 47 25.15 14.34 6.69
CA ILE A 47 23.94 14.65 7.48
C ILE A 47 24.18 14.15 8.89
N VAL A 48 23.93 14.99 9.89
CA VAL A 48 23.96 14.61 11.30
C VAL A 48 22.61 14.94 11.90
N VAL A 49 22.02 13.96 12.57
CA VAL A 49 20.74 14.10 13.29
C VAL A 49 21.01 13.80 14.76
N THR A 50 20.79 14.79 15.64
CA THR A 50 21.00 14.63 17.09
C THR A 50 19.70 14.82 17.84
N SER A 51 19.36 13.91 18.73
CA SER A 51 18.20 13.99 19.62
C SER A 51 18.58 13.51 21.01
N GLY A 52 18.62 14.40 21.98
CA GLY A 52 19.16 14.10 23.30
C GLY A 52 20.62 13.67 23.23
N GLU A 53 20.93 12.47 23.74
CA GLU A 53 22.29 11.90 23.71
C GLU A 53 22.57 11.09 22.43
N ALA A 54 21.54 10.77 21.65
CA ALA A 54 21.68 9.97 20.44
C ALA A 54 22.11 10.86 19.26
N THR A 55 23.15 10.44 18.55
CA THR A 55 23.63 11.08 17.32
C THR A 55 23.72 10.06 16.21
N LEU A 56 23.07 10.35 15.10
CA LEU A 56 23.13 9.61 13.86
C LEU A 56 23.93 10.43 12.85
N GLU A 57 24.84 9.77 12.18
CA GLU A 57 25.64 10.40 11.13
C GLU A 57 25.55 9.57 9.85
N VAL A 58 25.26 10.23 8.73
CA VAL A 58 25.22 9.65 7.38
C VAL A 58 26.22 10.44 6.53
N VAL A 59 27.20 9.75 5.95
CA VAL A 59 28.30 10.36 5.18
C VAL A 59 28.31 9.83 3.76
N ARG A 60 28.63 10.70 2.81
CA ARG A 60 28.79 10.33 1.40
C ARG A 60 30.26 10.08 1.10
N GLU A 61 30.60 8.81 0.85
CA GLU A 61 31.93 8.34 0.49
C GLU A 61 31.88 7.75 -0.93
N ASP A 62 32.77 8.21 -1.80
CA ASP A 62 32.83 7.77 -3.21
C ASP A 62 31.48 7.81 -3.95
N GLY A 63 30.65 8.80 -3.60
CA GLY A 63 29.31 8.96 -4.19
C GLY A 63 28.21 8.15 -3.54
N VAL A 64 28.52 7.30 -2.57
CA VAL A 64 27.57 6.41 -1.88
C VAL A 64 27.35 6.87 -0.44
N TRP A 65 26.12 6.92 0.00
CA TRP A 65 25.75 7.28 1.38
C TRP A 65 25.91 6.07 2.31
N ARG A 66 26.58 6.29 3.46
CA ARG A 66 26.81 5.28 4.50
C ARG A 66 26.52 5.83 5.88
N LEU A 67 26.10 4.96 6.78
CA LEU A 67 26.07 5.23 8.21
C LEU A 67 27.49 5.04 8.82
N THR A 68 27.68 5.49 10.05
CA THR A 68 28.97 5.40 10.79
C THR A 68 29.47 3.97 11.00
N ASP A 69 28.57 2.99 11.03
CA ASP A 69 28.89 1.56 11.12
C ASP A 69 29.32 0.95 9.76
N GLY A 70 29.35 1.76 8.68
CA GLY A 70 29.72 1.36 7.34
C GLY A 70 28.58 0.79 6.50
N HIS A 71 27.39 0.58 7.06
CA HIS A 71 26.23 0.12 6.29
C HIS A 71 25.74 1.16 5.28
N LEU A 72 25.21 0.67 4.18
CA LEU A 72 24.64 1.54 3.14
C LEU A 72 23.40 2.26 3.66
N ALA A 73 23.37 3.58 3.49
CA ALA A 73 22.16 4.36 3.67
C ALA A 73 21.29 4.27 2.41
N ASP A 74 19.97 4.32 2.61
CA ASP A 74 18.98 4.33 1.54
C ASP A 74 19.00 5.69 0.82
N PRO A 75 19.39 5.73 -0.47
CA PRO A 75 19.45 6.99 -1.21
C PRO A 75 18.11 7.73 -1.24
N GLU A 76 16.99 7.01 -1.37
CA GLU A 76 15.66 7.62 -1.41
C GLU A 76 15.31 8.31 -0.07
N THR A 77 15.78 7.76 1.05
CA THR A 77 15.58 8.38 2.37
C THR A 77 16.43 9.63 2.50
N VAL A 78 17.69 9.58 2.04
CA VAL A 78 18.59 10.74 2.03
C VAL A 78 18.03 11.85 1.14
N ASP A 79 17.62 11.52 -0.09
CA ASP A 79 17.09 12.49 -1.04
C ASP A 79 15.81 13.16 -0.50
N ARG A 80 14.89 12.37 0.08
CA ARG A 80 13.69 12.90 0.73
C ARG A 80 13.99 13.85 1.90
N ALA A 81 15.06 13.57 2.65
CA ALA A 81 15.49 14.42 3.74
C ALA A 81 16.06 15.76 3.22
N LEU A 82 16.93 15.70 2.20
CA LEU A 82 17.52 16.88 1.59
C LEU A 82 16.47 17.72 0.84
N ASP A 83 15.53 17.09 0.13
CA ASP A 83 14.44 17.77 -0.56
C ASP A 83 13.52 18.49 0.41
N ALA A 84 13.22 17.90 1.57
CA ALA A 84 12.42 18.56 2.60
C ALA A 84 13.05 19.89 3.08
N LEU A 85 14.37 20.00 3.09
CA LEU A 85 15.05 21.26 3.38
C LEU A 85 14.97 22.24 2.20
N ARG A 86 15.04 21.76 0.96
CA ARG A 86 14.94 22.59 -0.24
C ARG A 86 13.54 23.16 -0.46
N GLU A 87 12.51 22.38 -0.09
CA GLU A 87 11.09 22.74 -0.23
C GLU A 87 10.60 23.77 0.79
N ILE A 88 11.43 24.18 1.75
CA ILE A 88 11.07 25.24 2.69
C ILE A 88 10.92 26.56 1.91
N ALA A 89 9.73 26.78 1.37
CA ALA A 89 9.40 27.94 0.54
C ALA A 89 9.03 29.17 1.37
N THR A 90 8.45 28.97 2.54
CA THR A 90 7.94 30.04 3.42
C THR A 90 8.31 29.76 4.86
N SER A 91 8.68 30.83 5.55
CA SER A 91 8.92 30.80 6.99
C SER A 91 8.30 32.04 7.63
N ASP A 92 7.53 31.81 8.68
CA ASP A 92 6.97 32.88 9.51
C ASP A 92 7.81 33.00 10.78
N VAL A 93 8.21 34.23 11.13
CA VAL A 93 8.84 34.48 12.42
C VAL A 93 7.79 34.38 13.53
N ILE A 94 8.03 33.51 14.48
CA ILE A 94 7.12 33.25 15.60
C ILE A 94 7.55 34.05 16.84
N THR A 95 8.83 34.00 17.17
CA THR A 95 9.40 34.74 18.34
C THR A 95 10.90 34.86 18.19
N ASP A 96 11.45 35.94 18.85
CA ASP A 96 12.89 36.14 18.98
C ASP A 96 13.35 35.93 20.44
N SER A 97 12.49 35.39 21.30
CA SER A 97 12.79 35.23 22.73
C SER A 97 13.25 33.81 23.03
N ALA A 98 14.47 33.69 23.55
CA ALA A 98 15.01 32.40 24.00
C ALA A 98 14.16 31.73 25.10
N GLU A 99 13.45 32.51 25.93
CA GLU A 99 12.57 32.00 26.99
C GLU A 99 11.39 31.16 26.44
N ARG A 100 11.10 31.27 25.14
CA ARG A 100 10.01 30.56 24.47
C ARG A 100 10.45 29.31 23.71
N HIS A 101 11.75 28.99 23.68
CA HIS A 101 12.27 27.84 22.97
C HIS A 101 11.63 26.54 23.44
N GLU A 102 11.46 26.34 24.74
CA GLU A 102 10.79 25.18 25.33
C GLU A 102 9.33 25.04 24.84
N THR A 103 8.62 26.18 24.69
CA THR A 103 7.22 26.18 24.21
C THR A 103 7.05 25.58 22.80
N TYR A 104 8.08 25.74 21.97
CA TYR A 104 8.09 25.27 20.57
C TYR A 104 8.95 24.02 20.37
N GLY A 105 9.54 23.46 21.46
CA GLY A 105 10.41 22.29 21.43
C GLY A 105 11.68 22.52 20.61
N VAL A 106 12.18 23.76 20.54
CA VAL A 106 13.40 24.13 19.80
C VAL A 106 14.58 24.43 20.72
N ASP A 107 14.49 23.99 21.95
CA ASP A 107 15.55 23.92 22.96
C ASP A 107 16.36 22.61 22.85
N ASP A 108 16.95 22.14 23.93
CA ASP A 108 17.73 20.88 23.97
C ASP A 108 16.86 19.63 23.77
N SER A 109 15.52 19.75 23.84
CA SER A 109 14.58 18.66 23.54
C SER A 109 14.28 18.49 22.04
N GLY A 110 14.67 19.50 21.24
CA GLY A 110 14.48 19.47 19.80
C GLY A 110 15.43 18.49 19.08
N VAL A 111 15.11 18.18 17.83
CA VAL A 111 16.00 17.40 16.95
C VAL A 111 16.91 18.36 16.19
N ARG A 112 18.22 18.29 16.46
CA ARG A 112 19.19 19.08 15.71
C ARG A 112 19.57 18.36 14.43
N ILE A 113 19.51 19.09 13.32
CA ILE A 113 19.86 18.64 11.99
C ILE A 113 21.01 19.49 11.47
N GLU A 114 22.13 18.84 11.16
CA GLU A 114 23.27 19.47 10.52
C GLU A 114 23.48 18.83 9.14
N VAL A 115 23.56 19.64 8.08
CA VAL A 115 23.85 19.17 6.72
C VAL A 115 25.05 19.96 6.19
N ASP A 116 26.12 19.22 5.85
CA ASP A 116 27.25 19.77 5.11
C ASP A 116 26.99 19.60 3.61
N ALA A 117 26.70 20.71 2.94
CA ALA A 117 26.51 20.80 1.51
C ALA A 117 27.56 21.73 0.86
N GLY A 118 28.77 21.69 1.35
CA GLY A 118 29.92 22.42 0.83
C GLY A 118 29.86 23.93 1.09
N ARG A 119 29.33 24.73 0.17
CA ARG A 119 29.30 26.19 0.34
C ARG A 119 28.19 26.67 1.28
N ARG A 120 27.17 25.86 1.51
CA ARG A 120 26.04 26.16 2.38
C ARG A 120 25.81 25.00 3.33
N ASN A 121 26.00 25.26 4.59
CA ASN A 121 25.71 24.32 5.65
C ASN A 121 24.36 24.69 6.27
N VAL A 122 23.58 23.68 6.61
CA VAL A 122 22.34 23.83 7.38
C VAL A 122 22.62 23.36 8.80
N ASP A 123 22.20 24.13 9.78
CA ASP A 123 22.26 23.77 11.20
C ASP A 123 20.99 24.30 11.86
N LEU A 124 20.04 23.43 12.11
CA LEU A 124 18.71 23.73 12.59
C LEU A 124 18.34 22.87 13.79
N VAL A 125 17.66 23.45 14.75
CA VAL A 125 16.91 22.71 15.77
C VAL A 125 15.46 22.65 15.34
N VAL A 126 14.94 21.44 15.17
CA VAL A 126 13.59 21.11 14.74
C VAL A 126 12.74 20.77 15.94
N GLY A 127 11.71 21.56 16.18
CA GLY A 127 10.82 21.46 17.32
C GLY A 127 9.54 20.67 17.04
N GLU A 128 8.49 21.05 17.74
CA GLU A 128 7.18 20.42 17.66
C GLU A 128 6.44 20.75 16.35
N PRO A 129 5.52 19.88 15.89
CA PRO A 129 4.61 20.20 14.80
C PRO A 129 3.71 21.40 15.15
N ALA A 130 3.49 22.29 14.19
CA ALA A 130 2.55 23.39 14.37
C ALA A 130 1.10 22.92 14.22
N SER A 131 0.17 23.50 14.97
CA SER A 131 -1.25 23.09 15.01
C SER A 131 -1.99 23.23 13.67
N ASP A 132 -1.53 24.11 12.81
CA ASP A 132 -2.06 24.41 11.48
C ASP A 132 -1.24 23.78 10.33
N GLY A 133 -0.35 22.85 10.68
CA GLY A 133 0.59 22.18 9.79
C GLY A 133 1.97 22.87 9.76
N GLY A 134 2.98 22.12 9.31
CA GLY A 134 4.38 22.55 9.32
C GLY A 134 5.10 22.24 10.63
N THR A 135 6.26 22.85 10.83
CA THR A 135 7.15 22.54 11.95
C THR A 135 7.79 23.83 12.48
N TYR A 136 7.98 23.93 13.78
CA TYR A 136 8.80 24.99 14.37
C TYR A 136 10.29 24.64 14.22
N VAL A 137 11.07 25.63 13.79
CA VAL A 137 12.52 25.47 13.60
C VAL A 137 13.27 26.68 14.12
N ARG A 138 14.47 26.44 14.60
CA ARG A 138 15.38 27.50 15.05
C ARG A 138 16.77 27.25 14.45
N PRO A 139 17.38 28.22 13.72
CA PRO A 139 18.77 28.11 13.33
C PRO A 139 19.66 28.01 14.57
N ALA A 140 20.65 27.15 14.55
CA ALA A 140 21.61 27.03 15.63
C ALA A 140 22.33 28.36 15.85
N GLY A 141 22.52 28.75 17.13
CA GLY A 141 23.16 30.02 17.52
C GLY A 141 22.31 31.28 17.35
N ARG A 142 20.99 31.12 17.01
CA ARG A 142 20.03 32.23 16.99
C ARG A 142 18.88 31.96 17.94
N ASP A 143 18.23 33.02 18.43
CA ASP A 143 17.04 32.89 19.29
C ASP A 143 15.74 32.92 18.48
N THR A 144 15.78 33.34 17.23
CA THR A 144 14.62 33.44 16.35
C THR A 144 14.04 32.06 16.02
N VAL A 145 12.79 31.88 16.35
CA VAL A 145 12.01 30.69 16.00
C VAL A 145 11.15 30.95 14.77
N PHE A 146 11.23 30.09 13.80
CA PHE A 146 10.44 30.15 12.60
C PHE A 146 9.42 29.01 12.59
N ARG A 147 8.32 29.20 11.87
CA ARG A 147 7.44 28.14 11.43
C ARG A 147 7.65 27.93 9.94
N VAL A 148 7.95 26.70 9.56
CA VAL A 148 8.13 26.29 8.15
C VAL A 148 6.99 25.37 7.73
N SER A 149 6.65 25.36 6.43
CA SER A 149 5.57 24.52 5.87
C SER A 149 5.92 23.01 5.82
N ALA A 150 7.20 22.67 5.89
CA ALA A 150 7.67 21.29 5.79
C ALA A 150 7.52 20.53 7.12
N SER A 151 7.16 19.24 7.03
CA SER A 151 7.15 18.31 8.18
C SER A 151 8.53 17.66 8.33
N LEU A 152 9.48 18.37 8.98
CA LEU A 152 10.88 17.96 9.01
C LEU A 152 11.16 16.76 9.93
N ARG A 153 10.47 16.64 11.07
CA ARG A 153 10.72 15.57 12.05
C ARG A 153 10.63 14.17 11.47
N HIS A 154 9.66 13.95 10.56
CA HIS A 154 9.49 12.67 9.87
C HIS A 154 10.50 12.43 8.74
N ARG A 155 11.13 13.49 8.24
CA ARG A 155 12.14 13.40 7.18
C ARG A 155 13.54 13.15 7.71
N PHE A 156 13.77 13.46 9.00
CA PHE A 156 15.03 13.24 9.68
C PHE A 156 14.82 12.33 10.91
N PRO A 157 14.56 11.04 10.67
CA PRO A 157 14.37 10.08 11.77
C PRO A 157 15.67 9.94 12.57
N THR A 158 15.52 9.80 13.89
CA THR A 158 16.65 9.59 14.81
C THR A 158 17.04 8.12 14.95
N ASP A 159 16.21 7.21 14.45
CA ASP A 159 16.49 5.79 14.40
C ASP A 159 17.31 5.44 13.14
N ALA A 160 18.52 4.93 13.34
CA ALA A 160 19.43 4.53 12.28
C ALA A 160 18.83 3.50 11.32
N LYS A 161 17.96 2.60 11.81
CA LYS A 161 17.31 1.58 10.99
C LYS A 161 16.47 2.17 9.86
N GLN A 162 15.94 3.38 10.03
CA GLN A 162 15.14 4.06 9.00
C GLN A 162 15.98 4.64 7.87
N TRP A 163 17.30 4.73 8.07
CA TRP A 163 18.24 5.19 7.04
C TRP A 163 18.91 4.04 6.29
N LEU A 164 18.79 2.80 6.79
CA LEU A 164 19.44 1.64 6.16
C LEU A 164 18.85 1.33 4.79
N LYS A 165 19.72 1.02 3.83
CA LYS A 165 19.33 0.48 2.52
C LYS A 165 18.92 -0.99 2.68
N LEU A 166 17.66 -1.21 3.06
CA LEU A 166 17.07 -2.53 3.23
C LEU A 166 16.50 -3.12 1.94
N ARG A 167 16.39 -2.34 0.88
CA ARG A 167 16.00 -2.83 -0.45
C ARG A 167 17.19 -3.59 -1.06
N LEU A 168 16.92 -4.84 -1.48
CA LEU A 168 17.97 -5.69 -2.05
C LEU A 168 18.20 -5.36 -3.53
N ALA A 169 17.14 -5.29 -4.33
CA ALA A 169 17.28 -5.00 -5.75
C ALA A 169 17.50 -3.50 -6.01
N ASP A 170 18.42 -3.18 -6.91
CA ASP A 170 18.68 -1.83 -7.41
C ASP A 170 17.85 -1.49 -8.66
N VAL A 171 16.92 -2.38 -9.03
CA VAL A 171 15.98 -2.24 -10.15
C VAL A 171 14.62 -1.87 -9.63
N ALA A 172 13.97 -0.86 -10.17
CA ALA A 172 12.59 -0.52 -9.80
C ALA A 172 11.61 -1.62 -10.27
N PRO A 173 10.53 -1.91 -9.52
CA PRO A 173 9.63 -3.02 -9.85
C PRO A 173 8.93 -2.91 -11.22
N ASP A 174 8.76 -1.72 -11.73
CA ASP A 174 8.19 -1.40 -13.05
C ASP A 174 9.24 -1.30 -14.16
N GLU A 175 10.52 -1.30 -13.80
CA GLU A 175 11.66 -1.27 -14.75
C GLU A 175 12.32 -2.64 -14.92
N ALA A 176 11.85 -3.67 -14.21
CA ALA A 176 12.41 -5.01 -14.37
C ALA A 176 12.13 -5.54 -15.78
N THR A 177 13.19 -5.96 -16.47
CA THR A 177 13.13 -6.50 -17.84
C THR A 177 13.32 -8.01 -17.89
N ARG A 178 13.89 -8.62 -16.83
CA ARG A 178 14.09 -10.06 -16.70
C ARG A 178 14.26 -10.43 -15.25
N VAL A 179 13.70 -11.55 -14.86
CA VAL A 179 13.98 -12.21 -13.58
C VAL A 179 14.37 -13.64 -13.85
N GLU A 180 15.53 -14.04 -13.35
CA GLU A 180 16.04 -15.39 -13.43
C GLU A 180 16.10 -15.99 -12.03
N ILE A 181 15.70 -17.24 -11.92
CA ILE A 181 15.66 -18.02 -10.68
C ILE A 181 16.50 -19.28 -10.88
N ASP A 182 17.50 -19.43 -10.06
CA ASP A 182 18.39 -20.58 -10.00
C ASP A 182 18.26 -21.19 -8.60
N LEU A 183 17.53 -22.29 -8.50
CA LEU A 183 17.30 -22.98 -7.24
C LEU A 183 18.28 -24.15 -7.10
N ALA A 184 18.83 -24.33 -5.92
CA ALA A 184 19.73 -25.43 -5.60
C ALA A 184 19.16 -26.79 -6.03
N GLY A 185 19.89 -27.50 -6.89
CA GLY A 185 19.50 -28.81 -7.41
C GLY A 185 18.43 -28.79 -8.52
N ALA A 186 18.05 -27.64 -9.06
CA ALA A 186 17.07 -27.51 -10.13
C ALA A 186 17.68 -26.86 -11.39
N GLU A 187 16.98 -26.93 -12.51
CA GLU A 187 17.36 -26.22 -13.72
C GLU A 187 17.00 -24.73 -13.60
N PRO A 188 17.93 -23.80 -13.88
CA PRO A 188 17.64 -22.37 -13.85
C PRO A 188 16.57 -22.00 -14.88
N TRP A 189 15.73 -21.04 -14.54
CA TRP A 189 14.67 -20.56 -15.41
C TRP A 189 14.47 -19.04 -15.30
N ALA A 190 13.83 -18.45 -16.29
CA ALA A 190 13.64 -17.01 -16.32
C ALA A 190 12.31 -16.60 -16.93
N ILE A 191 11.85 -15.43 -16.49
CA ILE A 191 10.67 -14.73 -17.03
C ILE A 191 11.06 -13.34 -17.53
N GLU A 192 10.30 -12.87 -18.52
CA GLU A 192 10.44 -11.54 -19.11
C GLU A 192 9.07 -10.97 -19.47
N PRO A 193 8.93 -9.63 -19.62
CA PRO A 193 7.68 -9.02 -20.08
C PRO A 193 7.27 -9.54 -21.46
N GLU A 194 5.97 -9.70 -21.68
CA GLU A 194 5.44 -10.02 -23.01
C GLU A 194 5.64 -8.82 -23.95
N PRO A 195 6.05 -9.05 -25.23
CA PRO A 195 6.32 -7.96 -26.17
C PRO A 195 5.12 -7.08 -26.52
N ALA A 196 3.91 -7.61 -26.41
CA ALA A 196 2.66 -6.94 -26.82
C ALA A 196 1.54 -7.04 -25.78
N GLY A 197 1.87 -7.32 -24.52
CA GLY A 197 0.87 -7.53 -23.47
C GLY A 197 1.25 -6.90 -22.16
N GLU A 198 0.34 -6.99 -21.22
CA GLU A 198 0.58 -6.59 -19.84
C GLU A 198 1.14 -7.72 -18.97
N GLY A 199 1.34 -8.93 -19.53
CA GLY A 199 1.81 -10.14 -18.86
C GLY A 199 3.33 -10.27 -18.81
N TRP A 200 3.75 -11.34 -18.16
CA TRP A 200 5.11 -11.86 -18.21
C TRP A 200 5.06 -13.28 -18.73
N ARG A 201 6.07 -13.69 -19.50
CA ARG A 201 6.17 -15.02 -20.11
C ARG A 201 7.41 -15.75 -19.64
N LEU A 202 7.39 -17.07 -19.73
CA LEU A 202 8.56 -17.90 -19.55
C LEU A 202 9.50 -17.72 -20.75
N VAL A 203 10.79 -17.52 -20.49
CA VAL A 203 11.81 -17.33 -21.54
C VAL A 203 12.02 -18.60 -22.35
N ASP A 204 12.05 -19.75 -21.67
CA ASP A 204 12.12 -21.07 -22.29
C ASP A 204 10.82 -21.88 -22.05
N PRO A 205 9.85 -21.84 -22.96
CA PRO A 205 8.61 -22.59 -22.82
C PRO A 205 8.80 -24.12 -22.82
N SER A 206 9.96 -24.64 -23.28
CA SER A 206 10.18 -26.10 -23.30
C SER A 206 10.34 -26.74 -21.93
N LEU A 207 10.50 -25.92 -20.88
CA LEU A 207 10.48 -26.36 -19.48
C LEU A 207 9.10 -26.79 -18.99
N LEU A 208 8.05 -26.56 -19.78
CA LEU A 208 6.66 -26.88 -19.45
C LEU A 208 6.05 -27.82 -20.49
N PRO A 209 5.08 -28.67 -20.10
CA PRO A 209 4.28 -29.45 -21.05
C PRO A 209 3.56 -28.54 -22.07
N GLU A 210 3.36 -29.02 -23.32
CA GLU A 210 2.67 -28.24 -24.37
C GLU A 210 1.26 -27.75 -23.96
N SER A 211 0.54 -28.53 -23.14
CA SER A 211 -0.79 -28.17 -22.63
C SER A 211 -0.78 -27.33 -21.35
N PHE A 212 0.40 -26.90 -20.89
CA PHE A 212 0.50 -26.15 -19.66
C PHE A 212 0.01 -24.71 -19.83
N ARG A 213 -0.97 -24.32 -19.05
CA ARG A 213 -1.47 -22.95 -19.01
C ARG A 213 -0.64 -22.11 -18.03
N PHE A 214 0.26 -21.31 -18.58
CA PHE A 214 1.13 -20.44 -17.79
C PHE A 214 0.39 -19.17 -17.34
N ASP A 215 0.50 -18.82 -16.04
CA ASP A 215 -0.11 -17.63 -15.47
C ASP A 215 0.81 -16.40 -15.60
N ALA A 216 0.63 -15.65 -16.67
CA ALA A 216 1.38 -14.41 -16.94
C ALA A 216 1.22 -13.35 -15.83
N THR A 217 0.09 -13.34 -15.10
CA THR A 217 -0.16 -12.43 -13.99
C THR A 217 0.60 -12.87 -12.73
N ALA A 218 0.63 -14.17 -12.44
CA ALA A 218 1.44 -14.71 -11.34
C ALA A 218 2.93 -14.50 -11.60
N ALA A 219 3.39 -14.66 -12.84
CA ALA A 219 4.76 -14.36 -13.25
C ALA A 219 5.11 -12.88 -13.06
N ARG A 220 4.20 -11.96 -13.44
CA ARG A 220 4.37 -10.52 -13.15
C ARG A 220 4.47 -10.25 -11.64
N SER A 221 3.65 -10.91 -10.84
CA SER A 221 3.66 -10.75 -9.38
C SER A 221 4.97 -11.26 -8.78
N LEU A 222 5.52 -12.36 -9.30
CA LEU A 222 6.83 -12.87 -8.93
C LEU A 222 7.94 -11.88 -9.28
N ALA A 223 7.93 -11.34 -10.50
CA ALA A 223 8.90 -10.34 -10.94
C ALA A 223 8.87 -9.07 -10.07
N ARG A 224 7.68 -8.60 -9.74
CA ARG A 224 7.51 -7.47 -8.81
C ARG A 224 8.04 -7.78 -7.41
N THR A 225 7.80 -9.00 -6.91
CA THR A 225 8.32 -9.43 -5.61
C THR A 225 9.84 -9.46 -5.61
N ALA A 226 10.46 -9.99 -6.67
CA ALA A 226 11.92 -10.00 -6.82
C ALA A 226 12.52 -8.58 -6.86
N ALA A 227 11.96 -7.69 -7.66
CA ALA A 227 12.42 -6.32 -7.77
C ALA A 227 12.12 -5.45 -6.54
N ALA A 228 11.06 -5.76 -5.79
CA ALA A 228 10.69 -5.06 -4.56
C ALA A 228 11.27 -5.72 -3.29
N LEU A 229 12.12 -6.73 -3.42
CA LEU A 229 12.64 -7.50 -2.30
C LEU A 229 13.31 -6.61 -1.27
N ARG A 230 12.85 -6.72 -0.01
CA ARG A 230 13.31 -5.87 1.08
C ARG A 230 13.61 -6.69 2.32
N ALA A 231 14.76 -6.42 2.93
CA ALA A 231 15.12 -6.96 4.23
C ALA A 231 14.30 -6.30 5.35
N THR A 232 14.14 -7.05 6.44
CA THR A 232 13.62 -6.54 7.70
C THR A 232 14.72 -5.91 8.54
N GLU A 233 15.94 -6.48 8.42
CA GLU A 233 17.11 -6.01 9.18
C GLU A 233 18.42 -6.48 8.54
N ILE A 234 19.51 -5.88 8.97
CA ILE A 234 20.88 -6.31 8.73
C ILE A 234 21.34 -7.10 9.95
N VAL A 235 21.99 -8.24 9.72
CA VAL A 235 22.52 -9.10 10.79
C VAL A 235 23.84 -8.51 11.29
N GLU A 236 23.86 -7.97 12.50
CA GLU A 236 25.05 -7.34 13.09
C GLU A 236 26.13 -8.37 13.44
N GLU A 237 25.73 -9.48 14.06
CA GLU A 237 26.60 -10.60 14.39
C GLU A 237 26.30 -11.77 13.44
N ALA A 238 27.03 -11.82 12.32
CA ALA A 238 26.83 -12.87 11.34
C ALA A 238 27.13 -14.25 11.94
N PRO A 239 26.20 -15.22 11.87
CA PRO A 239 26.45 -16.59 12.25
C PRO A 239 27.52 -17.22 11.36
N ALA A 240 27.95 -18.43 11.70
CA ALA A 240 28.90 -19.15 10.85
C ALA A 240 28.33 -19.30 9.42
N PRO A 241 29.14 -19.16 8.37
CA PRO A 241 28.64 -19.26 6.99
C PRO A 241 27.87 -20.55 6.69
N SER A 242 28.25 -21.67 7.35
CA SER A 242 27.52 -22.95 7.24
C SER A 242 26.10 -22.91 7.82
N GLU A 243 25.80 -21.98 8.74
CA GLU A 243 24.48 -21.82 9.35
C GLU A 243 23.55 -20.96 8.49
N THR A 244 24.13 -20.08 7.69
CA THR A 244 23.35 -19.19 6.81
C THR A 244 22.84 -19.91 5.56
N GLY A 245 23.40 -21.06 5.20
CA GLY A 245 23.10 -21.77 3.97
C GLY A 245 23.53 -21.03 2.69
N LEU A 246 24.46 -20.07 2.81
CA LEU A 246 25.01 -19.30 1.68
C LEU A 246 26.37 -19.82 1.21
N GLU A 247 26.85 -20.91 1.80
CA GLU A 247 28.04 -21.66 1.33
C GLU A 247 27.64 -22.77 0.37
N GLY A 248 28.43 -22.96 -0.69
CA GLY A 248 28.15 -23.99 -1.69
C GLY A 248 26.95 -23.68 -2.57
N GLU A 249 26.20 -24.71 -2.92
CA GLU A 249 25.00 -24.59 -3.77
C GLU A 249 23.84 -24.02 -2.94
N HIS A 250 23.25 -22.93 -3.40
CA HIS A 250 22.13 -22.23 -2.77
C HIS A 250 21.30 -21.49 -3.82
N ASP A 251 20.14 -20.99 -3.41
CA ASP A 251 19.21 -20.33 -4.33
C ASP A 251 19.71 -18.94 -4.71
N ILE A 252 19.58 -18.59 -5.98
CA ILE A 252 19.98 -17.30 -6.54
C ILE A 252 18.81 -16.70 -7.32
N VAL A 253 18.58 -15.43 -7.11
CA VAL A 253 17.60 -14.64 -7.86
C VAL A 253 18.32 -13.47 -8.53
N ILE A 254 18.21 -13.38 -9.85
CA ILE A 254 18.81 -12.31 -10.65
C ILE A 254 17.70 -11.42 -11.18
N VAL A 255 17.74 -10.13 -10.83
CA VAL A 255 16.82 -9.12 -11.31
C VAL A 255 17.55 -8.18 -12.25
N GLN A 256 17.11 -8.11 -13.50
CA GLN A 256 17.69 -7.23 -14.50
C GLN A 256 16.74 -6.09 -14.84
N GLY A 257 17.28 -4.90 -14.96
CA GLY A 257 16.63 -3.69 -15.47
C GLY A 257 17.46 -3.08 -16.60
N PRO A 258 17.07 -1.91 -17.12
CA PRO A 258 17.78 -1.24 -18.23
C PRO A 258 19.23 -0.91 -17.89
N ASP A 259 19.48 -0.44 -16.67
CA ASP A 259 20.77 0.12 -16.25
C ASP A 259 21.42 -0.65 -15.10
N ALA A 260 20.73 -1.63 -14.51
CA ALA A 260 21.21 -2.36 -13.34
C ALA A 260 20.87 -3.85 -13.41
N THR A 261 21.74 -4.66 -12.80
CA THR A 261 21.48 -6.07 -12.51
C THR A 261 21.78 -6.30 -11.04
N THR A 262 20.87 -6.93 -10.34
CA THR A 262 21.05 -7.34 -8.93
C THR A 262 21.02 -8.84 -8.83
N ILE A 263 22.00 -9.42 -8.16
CA ILE A 263 22.07 -10.84 -7.83
C ILE A 263 21.85 -10.99 -6.33
N VAL A 264 20.83 -11.73 -5.96
CA VAL A 264 20.45 -11.99 -4.58
C VAL A 264 20.63 -13.48 -4.28
N HIS A 265 21.42 -13.77 -3.27
CA HIS A 265 21.66 -15.11 -2.73
C HIS A 265 20.69 -15.33 -1.57
N LEU A 266 19.95 -16.44 -1.58
CA LEU A 266 18.99 -16.82 -0.54
C LEU A 266 19.51 -18.06 0.20
N GLY A 267 19.63 -17.93 1.50
CA GLY A 267 20.11 -18.99 2.39
C GLY A 267 19.01 -19.75 3.11
N THR A 268 19.32 -20.27 4.29
CA THR A 268 18.40 -21.03 5.13
C THR A 268 17.40 -20.14 5.85
N ALA A 269 16.28 -20.75 6.29
CA ALA A 269 15.31 -20.09 7.16
C ALA A 269 15.81 -20.03 8.61
N THR A 270 15.43 -18.98 9.32
CA THR A 270 15.62 -18.81 10.75
C THR A 270 14.40 -19.32 11.53
N GLU A 271 14.54 -19.48 12.86
CA GLU A 271 13.42 -19.84 13.75
C GLU A 271 12.29 -18.77 13.74
N ASP A 272 12.65 -17.50 13.50
CA ASP A 272 11.73 -16.36 13.48
C ASP A 272 11.02 -16.16 12.11
N ASN A 273 10.95 -17.22 11.29
CA ASN A 273 10.30 -17.20 9.99
C ASN A 273 10.86 -16.12 9.02
N SER A 274 12.16 -15.90 9.09
CA SER A 274 12.95 -15.10 8.16
C SER A 274 13.92 -16.00 7.37
N VAL A 275 14.54 -15.47 6.32
CA VAL A 275 15.52 -16.18 5.49
C VAL A 275 16.76 -15.30 5.36
N TYR A 276 17.94 -15.89 5.52
CA TYR A 276 19.19 -15.19 5.24
C TYR A 276 19.29 -14.83 3.77
N ALA A 277 19.71 -13.59 3.49
CA ALA A 277 19.92 -13.11 2.15
C ALA A 277 21.17 -12.24 2.06
N ARG A 278 21.83 -12.28 0.92
CA ARG A 278 22.98 -11.43 0.61
C ARG A 278 22.88 -10.95 -0.86
N VAL A 279 23.23 -9.70 -1.11
CA VAL A 279 23.33 -9.15 -2.45
C VAL A 279 24.79 -9.23 -2.89
N GLU A 280 25.04 -9.70 -4.10
CA GLU A 280 26.39 -9.73 -4.66
C GLU A 280 26.99 -8.32 -4.68
N GLY A 281 28.26 -8.23 -4.24
CA GLY A 281 28.95 -6.94 -4.11
C GLY A 281 28.56 -6.11 -2.87
N ARG A 282 27.72 -6.65 -1.98
CA ARG A 282 27.43 -6.06 -0.66
C ARG A 282 27.86 -7.01 0.46
N ASP A 283 28.62 -6.51 1.44
CA ASP A 283 29.13 -7.33 2.53
C ASP A 283 28.04 -7.69 3.57
N ALA A 284 26.98 -6.89 3.64
CA ALA A 284 25.93 -7.03 4.63
C ALA A 284 25.14 -8.34 4.45
N LEU A 285 25.05 -9.14 5.51
CA LEU A 285 24.09 -10.23 5.63
C LEU A 285 22.76 -9.67 6.12
N MET A 286 21.67 -10.03 5.47
CA MET A 286 20.34 -9.49 5.72
C MET A 286 19.34 -10.60 6.01
N LEU A 287 18.24 -10.25 6.67
CA LEU A 287 17.08 -11.13 6.83
C LEU A 287 15.92 -10.61 5.98
N ILE A 288 15.31 -11.50 5.21
CA ILE A 288 14.08 -11.23 4.46
C ILE A 288 12.93 -12.05 5.04
N PRO A 289 11.67 -11.60 4.92
CA PRO A 289 10.51 -12.39 5.33
C PRO A 289 10.42 -13.70 4.55
N ALA A 290 10.15 -14.82 5.23
CA ALA A 290 10.10 -16.14 4.60
C ALA A 290 9.02 -16.25 3.51
N TYR A 291 7.94 -15.46 3.59
CA TYR A 291 6.91 -15.45 2.53
C TYR A 291 7.45 -14.91 1.20
N GLN A 292 8.36 -13.91 1.22
CA GLN A 292 9.00 -13.41 0.02
C GLN A 292 9.94 -14.47 -0.57
N ALA A 293 10.75 -15.11 0.27
CA ALA A 293 11.62 -16.19 -0.17
C ALA A 293 10.80 -17.35 -0.80
N ARG A 294 9.68 -17.75 -0.18
CA ARG A 294 8.80 -18.78 -0.76
C ARG A 294 8.24 -18.39 -2.13
N THR A 295 7.90 -17.11 -2.33
CA THR A 295 7.45 -16.63 -3.64
C THR A 295 8.54 -16.76 -4.69
N LEU A 296 9.81 -16.54 -4.32
CA LEU A 296 10.96 -16.61 -5.22
C LEU A 296 11.48 -18.04 -5.43
N ARG A 297 11.15 -19.00 -4.54
CA ARG A 297 11.52 -20.42 -4.62
C ARG A 297 10.57 -21.28 -5.43
N LYS A 298 9.84 -20.65 -6.34
CA LYS A 298 8.91 -21.36 -7.21
C LYS A 298 9.64 -22.00 -8.41
N GLN A 299 9.08 -23.12 -8.87
CA GLN A 299 9.41 -23.73 -10.15
C GLN A 299 8.49 -23.15 -11.25
N PRO A 300 8.83 -23.25 -12.55
CA PRO A 300 7.94 -22.83 -13.64
C PRO A 300 6.54 -23.47 -13.56
N THR A 301 6.46 -24.72 -13.09
CA THR A 301 5.21 -25.48 -12.90
C THR A 301 4.30 -24.92 -11.81
N ASP A 302 4.84 -24.14 -10.86
CA ASP A 302 4.05 -23.48 -9.81
C ASP A 302 3.33 -22.22 -10.33
N LEU A 303 3.65 -21.81 -11.56
CA LEU A 303 3.01 -20.66 -12.23
C LEU A 303 1.91 -21.12 -13.19
N ARG A 304 1.12 -22.12 -12.78
CA ARG A 304 -0.05 -22.55 -13.53
C ARG A 304 -1.21 -21.58 -13.37
N ASP A 305 -1.90 -21.32 -14.46
CA ASP A 305 -3.22 -20.66 -14.39
C ASP A 305 -4.25 -21.63 -13.80
N LEU A 306 -4.67 -21.36 -12.58
CA LEU A 306 -5.60 -22.16 -11.80
C LEU A 306 -7.07 -21.74 -11.99
N ARG A 307 -7.39 -21.01 -13.06
CA ARG A 307 -8.78 -20.72 -13.43
C ARG A 307 -9.35 -21.89 -14.21
N PRO A 308 -10.35 -22.61 -13.68
CA PRO A 308 -10.95 -23.74 -14.39
C PRO A 308 -11.70 -23.30 -15.65
N MET A 309 -12.10 -22.03 -15.74
CA MET A 309 -12.91 -21.52 -16.82
C MET A 309 -12.15 -20.51 -17.69
N ALA A 310 -12.15 -20.75 -19.00
CA ALA A 310 -11.73 -19.76 -19.98
C ALA A 310 -12.98 -19.06 -20.52
N LEU A 311 -13.28 -17.87 -19.98
CA LEU A 311 -14.48 -17.11 -20.30
C LEU A 311 -14.13 -15.62 -20.43
N ASP A 312 -14.54 -15.02 -21.54
CA ASP A 312 -14.67 -13.58 -21.67
C ASP A 312 -16.12 -13.18 -21.35
N PRO A 313 -16.39 -12.50 -20.23
CA PRO A 313 -17.74 -12.11 -19.84
C PRO A 313 -18.48 -11.26 -20.89
N GLU A 314 -17.75 -10.54 -21.75
CA GLU A 314 -18.35 -9.72 -22.81
C GLU A 314 -18.95 -10.55 -23.94
N GLN A 315 -18.49 -11.79 -24.13
CA GLN A 315 -18.99 -12.73 -25.12
C GLN A 315 -20.20 -13.53 -24.63
N ALA A 316 -20.60 -13.40 -23.37
CA ALA A 316 -21.72 -14.12 -22.80
C ALA A 316 -23.07 -13.57 -23.30
N VAL A 317 -23.92 -14.45 -23.82
CA VAL A 317 -25.29 -14.18 -24.25
C VAL A 317 -26.35 -14.94 -23.45
N ALA A 318 -25.96 -15.96 -22.70
CA ALA A 318 -26.82 -16.66 -21.77
C ALA A 318 -26.04 -17.10 -20.53
N LEU A 319 -26.71 -17.15 -19.40
CA LEU A 319 -26.18 -17.69 -18.14
C LEU A 319 -27.22 -18.58 -17.50
N GLU A 320 -26.87 -19.84 -17.30
CA GLU A 320 -27.67 -20.81 -16.56
C GLU A 320 -26.90 -21.22 -15.29
N ILE A 321 -27.59 -21.26 -14.17
CA ILE A 321 -27.05 -21.76 -12.89
C ILE A 321 -28.03 -22.82 -12.38
N ASP A 322 -27.58 -24.06 -12.33
CA ASP A 322 -28.32 -25.19 -11.78
C ASP A 322 -27.68 -25.60 -10.44
N ASP A 323 -28.40 -25.41 -9.34
CA ASP A 323 -27.93 -25.72 -7.99
C ASP A 323 -28.43 -27.12 -7.51
N GLY A 324 -29.03 -27.92 -8.41
CA GLY A 324 -29.61 -29.22 -8.13
C GLY A 324 -31.09 -29.17 -7.68
N ASP A 325 -31.47 -28.10 -6.98
CA ASP A 325 -32.84 -27.84 -6.55
C ASP A 325 -33.57 -26.88 -7.50
N ARG A 326 -32.85 -25.99 -8.13
CA ARG A 326 -33.36 -24.87 -8.94
C ARG A 326 -32.42 -24.57 -10.11
N THR A 327 -33.02 -24.12 -11.19
CA THR A 327 -32.31 -23.58 -12.34
C THR A 327 -32.65 -22.11 -12.51
N LEU A 328 -31.64 -21.25 -12.56
CA LEU A 328 -31.78 -19.83 -12.94
C LEU A 328 -31.30 -19.68 -14.37
N LEU A 329 -32.08 -19.01 -15.20
CA LEU A 329 -31.74 -18.74 -16.59
C LEU A 329 -31.84 -17.26 -16.90
N PHE A 330 -30.80 -16.71 -17.52
CA PHE A 330 -30.73 -15.33 -17.97
C PHE A 330 -30.30 -15.30 -19.43
N GLU A 331 -30.91 -14.46 -20.23
CA GLU A 331 -30.55 -14.23 -21.63
C GLU A 331 -30.26 -12.74 -21.87
N ARG A 332 -29.27 -12.47 -22.71
CA ARG A 332 -28.90 -11.11 -23.12
C ARG A 332 -29.57 -10.80 -24.46
N GLY A 333 -30.42 -9.78 -24.47
CA GLY A 333 -31.07 -9.29 -25.67
C GLY A 333 -30.12 -8.58 -26.66
N GLU A 334 -30.58 -8.28 -27.85
CA GLU A 334 -29.83 -7.55 -28.88
C GLU A 334 -29.43 -6.13 -28.42
N ASP A 335 -30.17 -5.56 -27.47
CA ASP A 335 -29.89 -4.28 -26.82
C ASP A 335 -28.80 -4.37 -25.72
N GLY A 336 -28.28 -5.56 -25.46
CA GLY A 336 -27.29 -5.85 -24.44
C GLY A 336 -27.85 -5.99 -23.02
N ALA A 337 -29.16 -5.84 -22.83
CA ALA A 337 -29.80 -5.99 -21.54
C ALA A 337 -30.07 -7.47 -21.19
N TRP A 338 -29.89 -7.82 -19.92
CA TRP A 338 -30.26 -9.13 -19.42
C TRP A 338 -31.78 -9.23 -19.14
N SER A 339 -32.35 -10.37 -19.41
CA SER A 339 -33.74 -10.71 -19.12
C SER A 339 -33.85 -12.15 -18.61
N ILE A 340 -34.97 -12.46 -17.96
CA ILE A 340 -35.36 -13.81 -17.58
C ILE A 340 -36.37 -14.27 -18.64
N PRO A 341 -36.14 -15.37 -19.38
CA PRO A 341 -37.11 -15.91 -20.36
C PRO A 341 -38.45 -16.23 -19.72
N GLU A 342 -39.54 -16.03 -20.45
CA GLU A 342 -40.91 -16.26 -19.92
C GLU A 342 -41.18 -17.72 -19.55
N ASP A 343 -40.54 -18.66 -20.22
CA ASP A 343 -40.63 -20.11 -20.00
C ASP A 343 -39.65 -20.64 -18.95
N ALA A 344 -38.75 -19.80 -18.45
CA ALA A 344 -37.83 -20.12 -17.36
C ALA A 344 -38.47 -19.98 -15.98
N PRO A 345 -37.93 -20.64 -14.95
CA PRO A 345 -38.32 -20.39 -13.57
C PRO A 345 -38.25 -18.90 -13.22
N GLN A 346 -39.31 -18.36 -12.64
CA GLN A 346 -39.41 -16.94 -12.31
C GLN A 346 -39.02 -16.70 -10.83
N PRO A 347 -38.48 -15.52 -10.48
CA PRO A 347 -38.18 -15.16 -9.10
C PRO A 347 -39.46 -15.05 -8.27
N PRO A 348 -39.38 -15.17 -6.91
CA PRO A 348 -40.48 -14.87 -6.02
C PRO A 348 -41.07 -13.46 -6.25
N GLU A 349 -42.39 -13.32 -6.14
CA GLU A 349 -43.10 -12.03 -6.39
C GLU A 349 -42.66 -10.88 -5.45
N ASP A 350 -42.15 -11.23 -4.26
CA ASP A 350 -41.70 -10.29 -3.24
C ASP A 350 -40.21 -9.91 -3.36
N MET A 351 -39.49 -10.49 -4.35
CA MET A 351 -38.07 -10.27 -4.55
C MET A 351 -37.83 -9.25 -5.69
N GLU A 352 -37.12 -8.19 -5.40
CA GLU A 352 -36.64 -7.25 -6.44
C GLU A 352 -35.34 -7.78 -7.05
N ILE A 353 -35.35 -7.97 -8.38
CA ILE A 353 -34.19 -8.49 -9.13
C ILE A 353 -33.38 -7.35 -9.73
N ASP A 354 -32.07 -7.40 -9.55
CA ASP A 354 -31.07 -6.54 -10.21
C ASP A 354 -30.39 -7.33 -11.34
N LEU A 355 -30.95 -7.24 -12.56
CA LEU A 355 -30.40 -7.92 -13.73
C LEU A 355 -29.00 -7.45 -14.12
N GLN A 356 -28.55 -6.24 -13.69
CA GLN A 356 -27.15 -5.83 -13.81
C GLN A 356 -26.21 -6.66 -12.94
N GLY A 357 -26.76 -7.39 -11.96
CA GLY A 357 -26.03 -8.38 -11.15
C GLY A 357 -25.50 -9.54 -11.96
N VAL A 358 -26.13 -9.86 -13.11
CA VAL A 358 -25.70 -10.97 -13.97
C VAL A 358 -24.30 -10.73 -14.55
N ASP A 359 -23.97 -9.50 -14.95
CA ASP A 359 -22.60 -9.17 -15.40
C ASP A 359 -21.57 -9.39 -14.27
N ARG A 360 -21.92 -9.03 -13.03
CA ARG A 360 -21.06 -9.28 -11.86
C ARG A 360 -20.88 -10.77 -11.57
N LEU A 361 -21.93 -11.58 -11.79
CA LEU A 361 -21.84 -13.04 -11.68
C LEU A 361 -20.89 -13.60 -12.75
N LEU A 362 -21.01 -13.18 -13.99
CA LEU A 362 -20.12 -13.61 -15.08
C LEU A 362 -18.66 -13.27 -14.80
N VAL A 363 -18.39 -12.06 -14.33
CA VAL A 363 -17.04 -11.67 -13.88
C VAL A 363 -16.56 -12.56 -12.74
N SER A 364 -17.45 -12.92 -11.80
CA SER A 364 -17.12 -13.82 -10.68
C SER A 364 -16.84 -15.24 -11.16
N VAL A 365 -17.61 -15.74 -12.14
CA VAL A 365 -17.40 -17.06 -12.77
C VAL A 365 -16.07 -17.09 -13.52
N ALA A 366 -15.84 -16.12 -14.40
CA ALA A 366 -14.60 -16.01 -15.16
C ALA A 366 -13.35 -15.83 -14.28
N GLY A 367 -13.52 -15.13 -13.16
CA GLY A 367 -12.46 -14.86 -12.19
C GLY A 367 -12.27 -15.94 -11.12
N LEU A 368 -13.07 -17.02 -11.14
CA LEU A 368 -12.91 -18.11 -10.18
C LEU A 368 -11.52 -18.74 -10.33
N ARG A 369 -10.79 -18.80 -9.20
CA ARG A 369 -9.46 -19.38 -9.15
C ARG A 369 -9.42 -20.49 -8.10
N ALA A 370 -9.04 -21.68 -8.52
CA ALA A 370 -8.78 -22.80 -7.64
C ALA A 370 -7.51 -22.59 -6.80
N ALA A 371 -7.35 -23.37 -5.76
CA ALA A 371 -6.15 -23.39 -4.93
C ALA A 371 -5.03 -24.19 -5.62
N GLU A 372 -5.39 -25.33 -6.21
CA GLU A 372 -4.45 -26.26 -6.84
C GLU A 372 -5.17 -27.20 -7.84
N VAL A 373 -4.38 -27.96 -8.58
CA VAL A 373 -4.87 -29.06 -9.40
C VAL A 373 -5.01 -30.31 -8.53
N ALA A 374 -6.12 -31.04 -8.65
CA ALA A 374 -6.33 -32.30 -7.98
C ALA A 374 -5.56 -33.42 -8.71
N GLU A 375 -4.26 -33.52 -8.41
CA GLU A 375 -3.39 -34.47 -9.12
C GLU A 375 -3.84 -35.93 -8.95
N GLY A 376 -3.99 -36.64 -10.07
CA GLY A 376 -4.36 -38.06 -10.10
C GLY A 376 -5.83 -38.35 -9.83
N ILE A 377 -6.66 -37.32 -9.62
CA ILE A 377 -8.11 -37.46 -9.40
C ILE A 377 -8.82 -37.26 -10.74
N GLY A 378 -9.60 -38.29 -11.14
CA GLY A 378 -10.43 -38.19 -12.33
C GLY A 378 -11.82 -37.60 -12.04
N PRO A 379 -12.58 -37.19 -13.09
CA PRO A 379 -13.90 -36.58 -12.92
C PRO A 379 -14.85 -37.45 -12.08
N ASN A 380 -14.85 -38.78 -12.24
CA ASN A 380 -15.72 -39.71 -11.50
C ASN A 380 -15.38 -39.73 -10.00
N GLU A 381 -14.09 -39.68 -9.65
CA GLU A 381 -13.64 -39.68 -8.26
C GLU A 381 -13.88 -38.31 -7.59
N ALA A 382 -13.99 -37.30 -8.41
CA ALA A 382 -14.29 -35.93 -7.98
C ALA A 382 -15.79 -35.63 -7.84
N GLY A 383 -16.68 -36.61 -8.13
CA GLY A 383 -18.12 -36.39 -8.12
C GLY A 383 -18.64 -35.53 -9.28
N LEU A 384 -17.86 -35.43 -10.37
CA LEU A 384 -18.22 -34.59 -11.53
C LEU A 384 -19.09 -35.34 -12.56
N ASP A 385 -19.53 -36.57 -12.24
CA ASP A 385 -20.53 -37.31 -13.03
C ASP A 385 -21.95 -36.80 -12.78
N ASP A 386 -22.22 -36.26 -11.57
CA ASP A 386 -23.48 -35.65 -11.16
C ASP A 386 -23.17 -34.33 -10.39
N PRO A 387 -22.60 -33.33 -11.09
CA PRO A 387 -22.07 -32.12 -10.45
C PRO A 387 -23.19 -31.21 -9.98
N SER A 388 -22.98 -30.57 -8.82
CA SER A 388 -23.87 -29.52 -8.30
C SER A 388 -23.11 -28.53 -7.40
N PRO A 389 -23.21 -27.21 -7.66
CA PRO A 389 -23.90 -26.56 -8.79
C PRO A 389 -23.18 -26.71 -10.13
N VAL A 390 -23.91 -26.44 -11.21
CA VAL A 390 -23.34 -26.29 -12.55
C VAL A 390 -23.68 -24.89 -13.06
N VAL A 391 -22.68 -24.20 -13.60
CA VAL A 391 -22.83 -22.91 -14.26
C VAL A 391 -22.53 -23.09 -15.75
N ARG A 392 -23.50 -22.79 -16.61
CA ARG A 392 -23.35 -22.81 -18.07
C ARG A 392 -23.45 -21.41 -18.62
N VAL A 393 -22.54 -21.03 -19.49
CA VAL A 393 -22.51 -19.74 -20.14
C VAL A 393 -22.56 -19.93 -21.64
N GLY A 394 -23.66 -19.52 -22.27
CA GLY A 394 -23.79 -19.49 -23.73
C GLY A 394 -23.02 -18.29 -24.29
N LEU A 395 -22.27 -18.50 -25.38
CA LEU A 395 -21.41 -17.53 -26.01
C LEU A 395 -21.97 -17.01 -27.34
N VAL A 396 -21.59 -15.83 -27.75
CA VAL A 396 -22.07 -15.16 -28.99
C VAL A 396 -21.75 -15.95 -30.26
N ASP A 397 -20.71 -16.77 -30.26
CA ASP A 397 -20.30 -17.65 -31.36
C ASP A 397 -21.09 -18.97 -31.40
N GLY A 398 -22.02 -19.19 -30.48
CA GLY A 398 -22.80 -20.40 -30.31
C GLY A 398 -22.08 -21.46 -29.49
N GLY A 399 -20.91 -21.17 -28.94
CA GLY A 399 -20.21 -22.02 -27.99
C GLY A 399 -20.85 -21.99 -26.61
N GLU A 400 -20.40 -22.91 -25.75
CA GLU A 400 -20.81 -22.99 -24.35
C GLU A 400 -19.55 -23.12 -23.45
N ALA A 401 -19.52 -22.40 -22.34
CA ALA A 401 -18.53 -22.58 -21.29
C ALA A 401 -19.22 -23.13 -20.04
N ILE A 402 -18.65 -24.19 -19.45
CA ILE A 402 -19.23 -24.88 -18.31
C ILE A 402 -18.27 -24.85 -17.13
N LEU A 403 -18.80 -24.54 -15.94
CA LEU A 403 -18.12 -24.68 -14.66
C LEU A 403 -18.96 -25.63 -13.80
N ALA A 404 -18.37 -26.75 -13.40
CA ALA A 404 -19.05 -27.80 -12.66
C ALA A 404 -18.34 -28.04 -11.32
N PHE A 405 -19.10 -28.13 -10.24
CA PHE A 405 -18.62 -28.45 -8.91
C PHE A 405 -19.02 -29.88 -8.53
N GLY A 406 -18.04 -30.65 -8.07
CA GLY A 406 -18.20 -32.00 -7.61
C GLY A 406 -18.27 -32.14 -6.09
N ASP A 407 -17.73 -33.25 -5.59
CA ASP A 407 -17.74 -33.60 -4.17
C ASP A 407 -16.84 -32.64 -3.36
N THR A 408 -17.13 -32.51 -2.06
CA THR A 408 -16.30 -31.79 -1.10
C THR A 408 -15.25 -32.70 -0.49
N THR A 409 -14.11 -32.13 -0.15
CA THR A 409 -13.00 -32.78 0.55
C THR A 409 -12.40 -31.85 1.58
N THR A 410 -11.40 -32.29 2.33
CA THR A 410 -10.64 -31.46 3.25
C THR A 410 -9.16 -31.50 2.92
N ASP A 411 -8.47 -30.37 3.07
CA ASP A 411 -7.02 -30.34 2.96
C ASP A 411 -6.31 -30.82 4.24
N GLY A 412 -4.97 -30.83 4.23
CA GLY A 412 -4.16 -31.26 5.39
C GLY A 412 -4.32 -30.39 6.63
N ASP A 413 -4.94 -29.21 6.52
CA ASP A 413 -5.23 -28.26 7.61
C ASP A 413 -6.70 -28.27 8.03
N ASP A 414 -7.47 -29.31 7.66
CA ASP A 414 -8.91 -29.48 7.91
C ASP A 414 -9.79 -28.37 7.28
N ARG A 415 -9.31 -27.70 6.21
CA ARG A 415 -10.13 -26.71 5.49
C ARG A 415 -10.94 -27.37 4.39
N ASN A 416 -12.21 -27.03 4.30
CA ASN A 416 -13.10 -27.57 3.31
C ASN A 416 -12.76 -27.05 1.91
N GLN A 417 -12.63 -27.98 0.98
CA GLN A 417 -12.41 -27.77 -0.44
C GLN A 417 -13.48 -28.48 -1.25
N VAL A 418 -13.65 -28.10 -2.50
CA VAL A 418 -14.56 -28.72 -3.46
C VAL A 418 -13.81 -28.97 -4.76
N TYR A 419 -14.07 -30.11 -5.37
CA TYR A 419 -13.58 -30.38 -6.71
C TYR A 419 -14.33 -29.53 -7.72
N VAL A 420 -13.60 -28.99 -8.69
CA VAL A 420 -14.17 -28.13 -9.74
C VAL A 420 -13.50 -28.41 -11.07
N ALA A 421 -14.29 -28.44 -12.14
CA ALA A 421 -13.80 -28.52 -13.50
C ALA A 421 -14.48 -27.47 -14.39
N GLY A 422 -13.86 -27.12 -15.49
CA GLY A 422 -14.39 -26.17 -16.43
C GLY A 422 -13.89 -26.41 -17.86
N ASN A 423 -14.09 -25.41 -18.73
CA ASN A 423 -13.75 -25.52 -20.15
C ASN A 423 -12.32 -25.05 -20.50
N ALA A 424 -11.54 -24.67 -19.50
CA ALA A 424 -10.20 -24.16 -19.78
C ALA A 424 -9.19 -25.24 -20.18
N ASP A 425 -9.35 -26.44 -19.61
CA ASP A 425 -8.60 -27.66 -19.88
C ASP A 425 -9.36 -28.88 -19.30
N ASP A 426 -8.79 -30.08 -19.45
CA ASP A 426 -9.39 -31.34 -18.95
C ASP A 426 -8.99 -31.69 -17.51
N LEU A 427 -8.52 -30.72 -16.72
CA LEU A 427 -8.06 -30.93 -15.35
C LEU A 427 -9.19 -30.75 -14.33
N VAL A 428 -9.08 -31.54 -13.25
CA VAL A 428 -9.86 -31.32 -12.04
C VAL A 428 -9.04 -30.44 -11.09
N TYR A 429 -9.70 -29.48 -10.49
CA TYR A 429 -9.09 -28.51 -9.57
C TYR A 429 -9.69 -28.64 -8.17
N LEU A 430 -9.00 -28.16 -7.17
CA LEU A 430 -9.49 -27.98 -5.81
C LEU A 430 -9.68 -26.49 -5.53
N ALA A 431 -10.91 -26.11 -5.19
CA ALA A 431 -11.24 -24.75 -4.81
C ALA A 431 -11.75 -24.70 -3.35
N PRO A 432 -11.59 -23.59 -2.62
CA PRO A 432 -12.22 -23.42 -1.32
C PRO A 432 -13.75 -23.59 -1.43
N GLU A 433 -14.38 -24.34 -0.54
CA GLU A 433 -15.83 -24.64 -0.56
C GLU A 433 -16.71 -23.39 -0.64
N HIS A 434 -16.29 -22.28 -0.02
CA HIS A 434 -17.04 -21.03 -0.08
C HIS A 434 -17.23 -20.47 -1.50
N GLN A 435 -16.45 -20.93 -2.48
CA GLN A 435 -16.63 -20.54 -3.88
C GLN A 435 -17.83 -21.24 -4.52
N GLN A 436 -18.05 -22.53 -4.20
CA GLN A 436 -19.25 -23.28 -4.61
C GLN A 436 -20.50 -22.64 -4.01
N SER A 437 -20.48 -22.33 -2.71
CA SER A 437 -21.64 -21.80 -1.99
C SER A 437 -22.14 -20.44 -2.52
N ARG A 438 -21.36 -19.76 -3.35
CA ARG A 438 -21.83 -18.57 -4.07
C ARG A 438 -22.92 -18.92 -5.08
N PHE A 439 -22.86 -20.08 -5.72
CA PHE A 439 -23.77 -20.47 -6.79
C PHE A 439 -24.99 -21.27 -6.30
N THR A 440 -25.07 -21.57 -5.00
CA THR A 440 -26.21 -22.27 -4.38
C THR A 440 -27.23 -21.35 -3.72
N ARG A 441 -27.11 -20.03 -3.89
CA ARG A 441 -28.00 -19.04 -3.25
C ARG A 441 -29.30 -18.80 -4.00
N GLY A 442 -29.50 -19.40 -5.16
CA GLY A 442 -30.67 -19.18 -5.99
C GLY A 442 -30.83 -17.70 -6.37
N TRP A 443 -32.06 -17.18 -6.37
CA TRP A 443 -32.36 -15.81 -6.77
C TRP A 443 -31.67 -14.71 -5.94
N GLN A 444 -31.17 -15.02 -4.73
CA GLN A 444 -30.38 -14.06 -3.92
C GLN A 444 -29.08 -13.63 -4.63
N LEU A 445 -28.61 -14.35 -5.63
CA LEU A 445 -27.45 -14.00 -6.47
C LEU A 445 -27.66 -12.66 -7.21
N VAL A 446 -28.88 -12.38 -7.59
CA VAL A 446 -29.30 -11.20 -8.35
C VAL A 446 -30.35 -10.37 -7.62
N GLU A 447 -30.57 -10.63 -6.33
CA GLU A 447 -31.45 -9.82 -5.50
C GLU A 447 -30.90 -8.40 -5.34
N ARG A 448 -31.77 -7.39 -5.55
CA ARG A 448 -31.41 -6.01 -5.24
C ARG A 448 -31.33 -5.84 -3.72
N VAL A 449 -30.13 -5.81 -3.19
CA VAL A 449 -29.93 -5.49 -1.78
C VAL A 449 -30.30 -4.01 -1.59
N GLN A 450 -31.48 -3.76 -1.02
CA GLN A 450 -31.83 -2.42 -0.58
C GLN A 450 -30.87 -2.03 0.55
N PRO A 451 -30.15 -0.92 0.44
CA PRO A 451 -29.38 -0.43 1.58
C PRO A 451 -30.33 -0.23 2.75
N PRO A 452 -29.92 -0.51 3.99
CA PRO A 452 -30.75 -0.30 5.18
C PRO A 452 -31.42 1.06 5.11
N PRO A 453 -32.71 1.21 5.52
CA PRO A 453 -33.40 2.47 5.46
C PRO A 453 -32.60 3.55 6.18
N GLY A 454 -32.11 4.56 5.43
CA GLY A 454 -31.21 5.63 5.89
C GLY A 454 -29.89 5.75 5.13
N MET A 455 -29.52 4.80 4.23
CA MET A 455 -28.29 4.87 3.42
C MET A 455 -28.50 5.33 1.96
N THR A 456 -29.70 5.73 1.58
CA THR A 456 -29.99 6.24 0.23
C THR A 456 -29.64 7.73 0.11
N GLY A 457 -28.60 8.02 -0.62
CA GLY A 457 -28.14 9.37 -0.94
C GLY A 457 -26.88 9.74 -0.20
N GLY A 458 -25.84 10.26 -0.86
CA GLY A 458 -24.52 10.68 -0.39
C GLY A 458 -24.41 11.43 0.96
N GLY A 459 -25.17 11.02 1.95
CA GLY A 459 -25.22 11.50 3.31
C GLY A 459 -24.43 10.58 4.24
N ASN A 460 -23.90 11.17 5.29
CA ASN A 460 -23.19 10.52 6.38
C ASN A 460 -23.94 9.25 6.86
N PRO A 461 -23.40 8.03 6.72
CA PRO A 461 -24.04 6.79 7.15
C PRO A 461 -24.40 6.77 8.67
N PHE A 462 -23.88 7.72 9.43
CA PHE A 462 -24.10 7.86 10.87
C PHE A 462 -25.08 8.98 11.25
N ALA A 463 -25.66 9.70 10.26
CA ALA A 463 -26.53 10.85 10.55
C ALA A 463 -27.86 10.49 11.24
N ASN A 464 -28.28 9.22 11.16
CA ASN A 464 -29.54 8.73 11.68
C ASN A 464 -29.41 7.69 12.79
N LEU A 465 -28.26 7.57 13.45
CA LEU A 465 -28.12 6.73 14.63
C LEU A 465 -28.89 7.35 15.81
N ASP A 466 -29.91 6.60 16.29
CA ASP A 466 -30.67 6.97 17.46
C ASP A 466 -29.74 7.17 18.69
N PRO A 467 -29.84 8.28 19.40
CA PRO A 467 -29.04 8.55 20.61
C PRO A 467 -29.10 7.45 21.68
N GLU A 468 -30.17 6.65 21.73
CA GLU A 468 -30.28 5.51 22.64
C GLU A 468 -29.43 4.32 22.18
N THR A 469 -29.32 4.09 20.90
CA THR A 469 -28.44 3.04 20.31
C THR A 469 -26.97 3.32 20.62
N LEU A 470 -26.56 4.60 20.54
CA LEU A 470 -25.20 5.02 20.89
C LEU A 470 -24.83 4.81 22.36
N LYS A 471 -25.82 4.90 23.26
CA LYS A 471 -25.59 4.70 24.71
C LYS A 471 -25.37 3.24 25.09
N ASN A 472 -25.90 2.32 24.30
CA ASN A 472 -25.86 0.88 24.58
C ASN A 472 -24.62 0.18 23.95
N LEU A 473 -23.79 0.90 23.21
CA LEU A 473 -22.54 0.36 22.66
C LEU A 473 -21.43 0.29 23.72
N PRO A 474 -20.54 -0.72 23.63
CA PRO A 474 -19.34 -0.78 24.47
C PRO A 474 -18.52 0.52 24.38
N PRO A 475 -17.88 0.98 25.47
CA PRO A 475 -17.17 2.26 25.53
C PRO A 475 -16.15 2.45 24.38
N GLU A 476 -15.39 1.41 24.05
CA GLU A 476 -14.37 1.44 22.99
C GLU A 476 -14.96 1.61 21.58
N VAL A 477 -16.12 0.95 21.33
CA VAL A 477 -16.84 1.06 20.06
C VAL A 477 -17.45 2.45 19.91
N ARG A 478 -17.97 3.00 21.02
CA ARG A 478 -18.57 4.34 21.05
C ARG A 478 -17.53 5.42 20.79
N GLU A 479 -16.34 5.29 21.37
CA GLU A 479 -15.24 6.25 21.17
C GLU A 479 -14.73 6.23 19.74
N SER A 480 -14.53 5.05 19.15
CA SER A 480 -14.11 4.91 17.75
C SER A 480 -15.16 5.46 16.78
N LEU A 481 -16.44 5.23 17.05
CA LEU A 481 -17.55 5.73 16.25
C LEU A 481 -17.65 7.27 16.33
N MET A 482 -17.52 7.85 17.52
CA MET A 482 -17.50 9.29 17.71
C MET A 482 -16.34 9.96 16.98
N LYS A 483 -15.18 9.32 16.96
CA LYS A 483 -13.99 9.80 16.24
C LYS A 483 -14.19 9.76 14.72
N GLN A 484 -14.82 8.70 14.20
CA GLN A 484 -15.19 8.61 12.78
C GLN A 484 -16.23 9.66 12.38
N MET A 485 -17.26 9.87 13.21
CA MET A 485 -18.27 10.90 12.96
C MET A 485 -17.66 12.31 12.92
N GLN A 486 -16.70 12.62 13.79
CA GLN A 486 -15.98 13.89 13.78
C GLN A 486 -15.13 14.07 12.51
N GLN A 487 -14.44 13.03 12.04
CA GLN A 487 -13.65 13.05 10.82
C GLN A 487 -14.53 13.25 9.57
N GLU A 488 -15.65 12.56 9.49
CA GLU A 488 -16.62 12.71 8.39
C GLU A 488 -17.26 14.11 8.37
N ALA A 489 -17.65 14.63 9.53
CA ALA A 489 -18.17 15.98 9.65
C ALA A 489 -17.14 17.06 9.23
N ALA A 490 -15.85 16.85 9.54
CA ALA A 490 -14.77 17.73 9.11
C ALA A 490 -14.57 17.67 7.58
N LYS A 491 -14.61 16.47 7.01
CA LYS A 491 -14.50 16.25 5.54
C LYS A 491 -15.66 16.91 4.78
N GLN A 492 -16.88 16.80 5.28
CA GLN A 492 -18.04 17.45 4.65
C GLN A 492 -17.96 18.98 4.70
N ARG A 493 -17.48 19.55 5.81
CA ARG A 493 -17.26 21.01 5.92
C ARG A 493 -16.21 21.49 4.91
N LEU A 494 -15.15 20.71 4.71
CA LEU A 494 -14.11 21.03 3.73
C LEU A 494 -14.66 20.99 2.30
N LEU A 495 -15.44 19.98 1.96
CA LEU A 495 -16.10 19.87 0.63
C LEU A 495 -17.07 21.02 0.38
N GLN A 496 -17.88 21.43 1.36
CA GLN A 496 -18.75 22.59 1.26
C GLN A 496 -17.98 23.90 1.07
N GLN A 497 -16.85 24.07 1.74
CA GLN A 497 -15.98 25.25 1.56
C GLN A 497 -15.37 25.28 0.14
N MET A 498 -14.94 24.12 -0.38
CA MET A 498 -14.40 24.02 -1.74
C MET A 498 -15.47 24.32 -2.80
N GLN A 499 -16.72 23.86 -2.62
CA GLN A 499 -17.84 24.20 -3.51
C GLN A 499 -18.18 25.68 -3.48
N GLN A 500 -18.21 26.32 -2.32
CA GLN A 500 -18.45 27.75 -2.21
C GLN A 500 -17.31 28.59 -2.83
N GLN A 501 -16.08 28.12 -2.78
CA GLN A 501 -14.95 28.79 -3.43
C GLN A 501 -14.96 28.62 -4.95
N SER A 502 -15.48 27.50 -5.50
CA SER A 502 -15.63 27.31 -6.94
C SER A 502 -16.76 28.19 -7.52
N GLU A 503 -17.90 28.30 -6.83
CA GLU A 503 -19.00 29.16 -7.23
C GLU A 503 -18.67 30.67 -7.14
N GLY A 504 -17.77 31.06 -6.23
CA GLY A 504 -17.28 32.43 -6.10
C GLY A 504 -16.26 32.86 -7.16
N ARG A 505 -15.71 31.91 -7.93
CA ARG A 505 -14.76 32.18 -9.02
C ARG A 505 -15.42 32.33 -10.40
N GLU A 506 -16.68 31.91 -10.54
CA GLU A 506 -17.45 32.04 -11.80
C GLU A 506 -18.35 33.33 -11.84
N ARG A 507 -18.27 34.17 -10.84
CA ARG A 507 -18.87 35.51 -10.81
C ARG A 507 -17.78 36.59 -10.78
#